data_72a611e904b63f03e671930622664fbe
#
_entry.id   72a611e904b63f03e671930622664fbe
#
_cell.length_a   1.000
_cell.length_b   1.000
_cell.length_c   1.000
_cell.angle_alpha   90.00
_cell.angle_beta   90.00
_cell.angle_gamma   90.00
#
_symmetry.space_group_name_H-M   'P 1'
#
loop_
_entity.id
_entity.type
_entity.pdbx_description
1 polymer ?
#
loop_
_entity_poly.entity_id
_entity_poly.type
_entity_poly.pdbx_seq_one_letter_code
_entity_poly.pdbx_strand_id
1 'polypeptide(L)'
;MVTSLTAALLTHYLDASVFDLTTDLGRQTLHNLSQISHCAAQGKIGSGFDVATAIYGSCFYRRFSPAILSGLGEPGAPGFAAKLRQFAEGTQDASLKWDTEVAKEGVSIPAGVAIRICDVDCGSQTVSMVKQVLAWRAREAAAAKALWDELQRRNGRLAAVLQEDRKDAIPGALRAIRELLKKMGDASGAQIEPDSQTELLDALEGVEGVYGGVVPGAGGFDAVALLMDDDKETTARVEEFLAAWTKAKGGRVTLLDVKGEMAGVRKEELATYKGWIN
;
A
#
# COMPACT_ATOMS: atom_id res chain seq x y z
N MET A 1 -8.98 9.13 0.66
CA MET A 1 -10.11 10.02 0.30
C MET A 1 -11.33 9.25 -0.20
N VAL A 2 -11.29 8.48 -1.31
CA VAL A 2 -12.45 7.72 -1.82
C VAL A 2 -13.07 6.84 -0.73
N THR A 3 -12.29 6.04 -0.04
CA THR A 3 -12.74 5.14 1.03
C THR A 3 -13.45 5.87 2.16
N SER A 4 -12.88 6.97 2.66
CA SER A 4 -13.48 7.74 3.76
C SER A 4 -14.79 8.39 3.35
N LEU A 5 -14.87 8.93 2.13
CA LEU A 5 -16.11 9.49 1.59
C LEU A 5 -17.17 8.41 1.41
N THR A 6 -16.81 7.26 0.83
CA THR A 6 -17.74 6.13 0.66
C THR A 6 -18.25 5.63 1.99
N ALA A 7 -17.37 5.46 3.00
CA ALA A 7 -17.76 5.06 4.35
C ALA A 7 -18.73 6.06 4.99
N ALA A 8 -18.44 7.35 4.88
CA ALA A 8 -19.29 8.41 5.41
C ALA A 8 -20.69 8.41 4.77
N LEU A 9 -20.77 8.30 3.44
CA LEU A 9 -22.04 8.24 2.71
C LEU A 9 -22.85 7.00 3.08
N LEU A 10 -22.23 5.81 3.10
CA LEU A 10 -22.93 4.57 3.49
C LEU A 10 -23.46 4.65 4.92
N THR A 11 -22.63 5.12 5.87
CA THR A 11 -23.04 5.26 7.28
C THR A 11 -24.11 6.33 7.48
N HIS A 12 -24.14 7.37 6.65
CA HIS A 12 -25.11 8.46 6.78
C HIS A 12 -26.48 8.11 6.18
N TYR A 13 -26.48 7.45 5.01
CA TYR A 13 -27.72 7.23 4.24
C TYR A 13 -28.35 5.86 4.45
N LEU A 14 -27.61 4.88 4.95
CA LEU A 14 -28.11 3.52 5.16
C LEU A 14 -28.35 3.26 6.63
N ASP A 15 -29.44 2.53 6.91
CA ASP A 15 -29.72 2.01 8.24
C ASP A 15 -28.65 0.99 8.66
N ALA A 16 -28.35 0.90 9.97
CA ALA A 16 -27.35 -0.02 10.50
C ALA A 16 -27.70 -1.50 10.22
N SER A 17 -28.96 -1.83 10.00
CA SER A 17 -29.37 -3.16 9.56
C SER A 17 -28.98 -3.49 8.11
N VAL A 18 -28.68 -2.46 7.30
CA VAL A 18 -28.27 -2.60 5.90
C VAL A 18 -26.76 -2.48 5.75
N PHE A 19 -26.15 -1.56 6.48
CA PHE A 19 -24.71 -1.33 6.43
C PHE A 19 -24.16 -1.05 7.85
N ASP A 20 -23.32 -1.95 8.32
CA ASP A 20 -22.59 -1.80 9.59
C ASP A 20 -21.09 -1.97 9.36
N LEU A 21 -20.34 -0.87 9.49
CA LEU A 21 -18.90 -0.81 9.31
C LEU A 21 -18.12 -1.73 10.28
N THR A 22 -18.71 -2.12 11.40
CA THR A 22 -18.06 -2.97 12.39
C THR A 22 -18.05 -4.45 11.98
N THR A 23 -18.92 -4.84 11.03
CA THR A 23 -19.04 -6.22 10.54
C THR A 23 -18.11 -6.50 9.37
N ASP A 24 -17.74 -7.76 9.18
CA ASP A 24 -16.94 -8.19 8.03
C ASP A 24 -17.67 -7.93 6.70
N LEU A 25 -18.98 -8.18 6.67
CA LEU A 25 -19.81 -7.91 5.49
C LEU A 25 -19.85 -6.42 5.17
N GLY A 26 -20.01 -5.54 6.16
CA GLY A 26 -19.98 -4.09 5.95
C GLY A 26 -18.63 -3.60 5.45
N ARG A 27 -17.53 -4.12 5.99
CA ARG A 27 -16.17 -3.81 5.50
C ARG A 27 -15.95 -4.32 4.08
N GLN A 28 -16.44 -5.51 3.75
CA GLN A 28 -16.36 -6.07 2.41
C GLN A 28 -17.17 -5.23 1.41
N THR A 29 -18.39 -4.84 1.76
CA THR A 29 -19.23 -3.95 0.95
C THR A 29 -18.55 -2.61 0.69
N LEU A 30 -17.98 -2.01 1.75
CA LEU A 30 -17.21 -0.78 1.63
C LEU A 30 -15.99 -0.96 0.72
N HIS A 31 -15.26 -2.08 0.88
CA HIS A 31 -14.09 -2.39 0.05
C HIS A 31 -14.47 -2.51 -1.43
N ASN A 32 -15.48 -3.32 -1.74
CA ASN A 32 -15.92 -3.53 -3.12
C ASN A 32 -16.35 -2.22 -3.79
N LEU A 33 -17.21 -1.45 -3.12
CA LEU A 33 -17.70 -0.18 -3.64
C LEU A 33 -16.57 0.87 -3.77
N SER A 34 -15.65 0.93 -2.80
CA SER A 34 -14.50 1.83 -2.87
C SER A 34 -13.54 1.45 -3.99
N GLN A 35 -13.30 0.16 -4.24
CA GLN A 35 -12.48 -0.31 -5.38
C GLN A 35 -13.11 0.09 -6.71
N ILE A 36 -14.41 -0.12 -6.89
CA ILE A 36 -15.15 0.28 -8.08
C ILE A 36 -15.02 1.79 -8.31
N SER A 37 -15.30 2.58 -7.27
CA SER A 37 -15.26 4.05 -7.33
C SER A 37 -13.85 4.57 -7.61
N HIS A 38 -12.84 3.96 -6.98
CA HIS A 38 -11.44 4.32 -7.17
C HIS A 38 -10.96 4.01 -8.59
N CYS A 39 -11.30 2.83 -9.12
CA CYS A 39 -10.97 2.45 -10.50
C CYS A 39 -11.65 3.37 -11.51
N ALA A 40 -12.93 3.71 -11.29
CA ALA A 40 -13.67 4.64 -12.15
C ALA A 40 -13.04 6.04 -12.14
N ALA A 41 -12.70 6.56 -10.95
CA ALA A 41 -12.07 7.89 -10.82
C ALA A 41 -10.68 7.96 -11.48
N GLN A 42 -9.93 6.86 -11.50
CA GLN A 42 -8.62 6.78 -12.15
C GLN A 42 -8.69 6.44 -13.64
N GLY A 43 -9.85 6.01 -14.15
CA GLY A 43 -9.99 5.50 -15.52
C GLY A 43 -9.17 4.22 -15.79
N LYS A 44 -8.77 3.50 -14.75
CA LYS A 44 -7.98 2.26 -14.84
C LYS A 44 -8.15 1.39 -13.61
N ILE A 45 -7.89 0.08 -13.75
CA ILE A 45 -7.83 -0.84 -12.63
C ILE A 45 -6.40 -0.86 -12.08
N GLY A 46 -6.22 -0.24 -10.91
CA GLY A 46 -4.94 -0.18 -10.19
C GLY A 46 -4.67 -1.42 -9.33
N SER A 47 -3.69 -1.34 -8.44
CA SER A 47 -3.38 -2.40 -7.46
C SER A 47 -4.44 -2.50 -6.37
N GLY A 48 -5.08 -1.39 -5.99
CA GLY A 48 -6.13 -1.33 -4.98
C GLY A 48 -5.65 -1.52 -3.53
N PHE A 49 -4.34 -1.59 -3.30
CA PHE A 49 -3.80 -1.75 -1.94
C PHE A 49 -4.09 -0.54 -1.05
N ASP A 50 -4.15 0.64 -1.63
CA ASP A 50 -4.48 1.90 -0.96
C ASP A 50 -5.92 1.89 -0.40
N VAL A 51 -6.87 1.34 -1.16
CA VAL A 51 -8.24 1.11 -0.69
C VAL A 51 -8.27 0.02 0.39
N ALA A 52 -7.56 -1.10 0.16
CA ALA A 52 -7.53 -2.20 1.11
C ALA A 52 -6.93 -1.77 2.46
N THR A 53 -5.79 -1.09 2.45
CA THR A 53 -5.16 -0.61 3.70
C THR A 53 -5.98 0.46 4.40
N ALA A 54 -6.67 1.34 3.67
CA ALA A 54 -7.57 2.32 4.28
C ALA A 54 -8.75 1.67 5.02
N ILE A 55 -9.22 0.50 4.58
CA ILE A 55 -10.35 -0.20 5.19
C ILE A 55 -9.91 -1.17 6.27
N TYR A 56 -8.89 -1.97 5.99
CA TYR A 56 -8.48 -3.06 6.86
C TYR A 56 -7.29 -2.73 7.77
N GLY A 57 -6.60 -1.61 7.52
CA GLY A 57 -5.32 -1.30 8.15
C GLY A 57 -4.21 -2.16 7.58
N SER A 58 -3.18 -2.45 8.36
CA SER A 58 -2.11 -3.36 7.97
C SER A 58 -2.66 -4.76 7.70
N CYS A 59 -2.38 -5.29 6.51
CA CYS A 59 -2.89 -6.60 6.08
C CYS A 59 -2.04 -7.19 4.96
N PHE A 60 -2.10 -8.51 4.80
CA PHE A 60 -1.77 -9.13 3.52
C PHE A 60 -2.95 -8.94 2.58
N TYR A 61 -2.67 -8.44 1.40
CA TYR A 61 -3.70 -8.14 0.40
C TYR A 61 -3.33 -8.75 -0.95
N ARG A 62 -4.24 -9.54 -1.51
CA ARG A 62 -4.22 -9.97 -2.89
C ARG A 62 -5.36 -9.32 -3.66
N ARG A 63 -4.99 -8.57 -4.70
CA ARG A 63 -5.96 -7.84 -5.54
C ARG A 63 -6.90 -8.81 -6.25
N PHE A 64 -8.14 -8.37 -6.41
CA PHE A 64 -9.12 -9.03 -7.27
C PHE A 64 -8.70 -9.09 -8.74
N SER A 65 -9.20 -10.08 -9.46
CA SER A 65 -8.96 -10.23 -10.90
C SER A 65 -9.64 -9.10 -11.68
N PRO A 66 -8.92 -8.38 -12.56
CA PRO A 66 -9.49 -7.24 -13.30
C PRO A 66 -10.76 -7.57 -14.10
N ALA A 67 -10.89 -8.81 -14.58
CA ALA A 67 -12.05 -9.29 -15.32
C ALA A 67 -13.37 -9.17 -14.54
N ILE A 68 -13.33 -9.16 -13.20
CA ILE A 68 -14.53 -9.00 -12.35
C ILE A 68 -15.27 -7.72 -12.72
N LEU A 69 -14.57 -6.60 -12.83
CA LEU A 69 -15.21 -5.32 -13.13
C LEU A 69 -15.76 -5.19 -14.56
N SER A 70 -15.39 -6.09 -15.48
CA SER A 70 -15.93 -6.09 -16.86
C SER A 70 -17.44 -6.36 -16.90
N GLY A 71 -17.98 -7.05 -15.89
CA GLY A 71 -19.42 -7.33 -15.78
C GLY A 71 -20.28 -6.17 -15.30
N LEU A 72 -19.66 -5.11 -14.74
CA LEU A 72 -20.41 -4.00 -14.15
C LEU A 72 -21.16 -3.17 -15.19
N GLY A 73 -20.57 -2.95 -16.37
CA GLY A 73 -21.13 -2.07 -17.41
C GLY A 73 -20.80 -0.60 -17.17
N GLU A 74 -21.36 0.25 -18.04
CA GLU A 74 -21.07 1.68 -18.04
C GLU A 74 -22.00 2.45 -17.09
N PRO A 75 -21.48 3.46 -16.36
CA PRO A 75 -22.30 4.33 -15.53
C PRO A 75 -23.42 5.00 -16.34
N GLY A 76 -24.64 4.97 -15.79
CA GLY A 76 -25.83 5.53 -16.44
C GLY A 76 -26.55 4.58 -17.39
N ALA A 77 -26.00 3.41 -17.72
CA ALA A 77 -26.69 2.40 -18.50
C ALA A 77 -27.92 1.83 -17.74
N PRO A 78 -28.98 1.39 -18.47
CA PRO A 78 -30.10 0.73 -17.82
C PRO A 78 -29.64 -0.46 -16.94
N GLY A 79 -30.13 -0.52 -15.71
CA GLY A 79 -29.78 -1.57 -14.75
C GLY A 79 -28.41 -1.41 -14.06
N PHE A 80 -27.63 -0.37 -14.37
CA PHE A 80 -26.31 -0.14 -13.76
C PHE A 80 -26.39 -0.09 -12.22
N ALA A 81 -27.36 0.63 -11.64
CA ALA A 81 -27.50 0.76 -10.20
C ALA A 81 -27.74 -0.60 -9.52
N ALA A 82 -28.57 -1.47 -10.12
CA ALA A 82 -28.81 -2.82 -9.59
C ALA A 82 -27.54 -3.69 -9.65
N LYS A 83 -26.79 -3.62 -10.75
CA LYS A 83 -25.50 -4.32 -10.87
C LYS A 83 -24.48 -3.78 -9.88
N LEU A 84 -24.34 -2.46 -9.76
CA LEU A 84 -23.43 -1.84 -8.80
C LEU A 84 -23.71 -2.32 -7.38
N ARG A 85 -24.98 -2.39 -7.00
CA ARG A 85 -25.39 -2.95 -5.70
C ARG A 85 -24.94 -4.41 -5.54
N GLN A 86 -25.22 -5.27 -6.53
CA GLN A 86 -24.79 -6.66 -6.51
C GLN A 86 -23.26 -6.80 -6.34
N PHE A 87 -22.49 -5.99 -7.08
CA PHE A 87 -21.03 -5.99 -6.96
C PHE A 87 -20.55 -5.48 -5.59
N ALA A 88 -21.17 -4.45 -5.05
CA ALA A 88 -20.85 -3.93 -3.72
C ALA A 88 -21.13 -4.98 -2.61
N GLU A 89 -22.29 -5.63 -2.69
CA GLU A 89 -22.72 -6.67 -1.72
C GLU A 89 -22.03 -8.04 -1.96
N GLY A 90 -21.33 -8.24 -3.07
CA GLY A 90 -20.70 -9.51 -3.42
C GLY A 90 -21.71 -10.60 -3.86
N THR A 91 -22.91 -10.19 -4.31
CA THR A 91 -24.02 -11.06 -4.73
C THR A 91 -24.15 -11.21 -6.26
N GLN A 92 -23.16 -10.69 -7.02
CA GLN A 92 -23.10 -10.83 -8.47
C GLN A 92 -22.95 -12.30 -8.90
N ASP A 93 -23.03 -12.53 -10.23
CA ASP A 93 -22.83 -13.85 -10.82
C ASP A 93 -21.57 -14.53 -10.31
N ALA A 94 -21.63 -15.84 -10.09
CA ALA A 94 -20.52 -16.63 -9.51
C ALA A 94 -19.24 -16.56 -10.37
N SER A 95 -19.35 -16.36 -11.68
CA SER A 95 -18.20 -16.20 -12.60
C SER A 95 -17.48 -14.86 -12.44
N LEU A 96 -18.13 -13.88 -11.81
CA LEU A 96 -17.62 -12.53 -11.55
C LEU A 96 -17.45 -12.26 -10.05
N LYS A 97 -17.47 -13.29 -9.21
CA LYS A 97 -17.32 -13.17 -7.76
C LYS A 97 -15.94 -12.60 -7.41
N TRP A 98 -15.93 -11.69 -6.44
CA TRP A 98 -14.68 -11.15 -5.91
C TRP A 98 -13.76 -12.27 -5.40
N ASP A 99 -12.55 -12.29 -5.92
CA ASP A 99 -11.46 -13.20 -5.55
C ASP A 99 -10.36 -12.49 -4.75
N THR A 100 -10.72 -11.34 -4.16
CA THR A 100 -9.86 -10.60 -3.24
C THR A 100 -9.54 -11.46 -2.03
N GLU A 101 -8.27 -11.46 -1.62
CA GLU A 101 -7.85 -12.03 -0.35
C GLU A 101 -7.32 -10.93 0.56
N VAL A 102 -7.81 -10.90 1.78
CA VAL A 102 -7.33 -10.01 2.84
C VAL A 102 -7.12 -10.87 4.09
N ALA A 103 -5.90 -10.89 4.60
CA ALA A 103 -5.57 -11.56 5.84
C ALA A 103 -4.86 -10.59 6.79
N LYS A 104 -5.35 -10.53 8.02
CA LYS A 104 -4.73 -9.76 9.12
C LYS A 104 -3.87 -10.64 10.00
N GLU A 105 -4.12 -11.93 10.00
CA GLU A 105 -3.33 -12.90 10.72
C GLU A 105 -1.89 -12.93 10.19
N GLY A 106 -0.93 -12.97 11.09
CA GLY A 106 0.49 -12.97 10.72
C GLY A 106 1.06 -11.61 10.28
N VAL A 107 0.26 -10.53 10.33
CA VAL A 107 0.73 -9.18 10.12
C VAL A 107 0.94 -8.50 11.46
N SER A 108 2.19 -8.28 11.81
CA SER A 108 2.55 -7.52 13.02
C SER A 108 3.82 -6.73 12.77
N ILE A 109 3.97 -5.65 13.52
CA ILE A 109 5.21 -4.89 13.60
C ILE A 109 5.70 -5.05 15.04
N PRO A 110 6.97 -5.39 15.28
CA PRO A 110 7.52 -5.52 16.62
C PRO A 110 7.26 -4.30 17.49
N ALA A 111 7.04 -4.51 18.78
CA ALA A 111 6.89 -3.40 19.72
C ALA A 111 8.13 -2.51 19.69
N GLY A 112 7.91 -1.18 19.63
CA GLY A 112 8.99 -0.20 19.52
C GLY A 112 9.60 -0.10 18.12
N VAL A 113 9.01 -0.69 17.10
CA VAL A 113 9.36 -0.46 15.68
C VAL A 113 8.23 0.28 14.98
N ALA A 114 8.55 1.24 14.17
CA ALA A 114 7.59 1.98 13.35
C ALA A 114 7.94 1.91 11.86
N ILE A 115 6.89 1.95 11.02
CA ILE A 115 7.03 2.29 9.61
C ILE A 115 6.98 3.80 9.49
N ARG A 116 7.96 4.38 8.80
CA ARG A 116 8.02 5.81 8.49
C ARG A 116 8.21 6.01 6.99
N ILE A 117 7.69 7.09 6.47
CA ILE A 117 7.83 7.46 5.07
C ILE A 117 8.68 8.71 4.97
N CYS A 118 9.68 8.67 4.11
CA CYS A 118 10.40 9.86 3.66
C CYS A 118 9.86 10.26 2.29
N ASP A 119 9.40 11.50 2.18
CA ASP A 119 9.02 12.13 0.92
C ASP A 119 10.28 12.65 0.23
N VAL A 120 10.45 12.34 -1.05
CA VAL A 120 11.62 12.73 -1.86
C VAL A 120 11.14 13.63 -2.99
N ASP A 121 11.56 14.87 -2.99
CA ASP A 121 11.13 15.88 -3.97
C ASP A 121 11.82 15.69 -5.33
N CYS A 122 11.40 14.67 -6.09
CA CYS A 122 11.95 14.33 -7.40
C CYS A 122 10.92 14.10 -8.51
N GLY A 123 9.64 14.04 -8.20
CA GLY A 123 8.55 13.75 -9.15
C GLY A 123 8.62 12.36 -9.80
N SER A 124 7.50 11.66 -9.91
CA SER A 124 7.50 10.29 -10.45
C SER A 124 6.86 10.14 -11.83
N GLN A 125 7.28 9.07 -12.55
CA GLN A 125 6.70 8.61 -13.81
C GLN A 125 6.05 7.23 -13.65
N THR A 126 5.31 7.00 -12.57
CA THR A 126 4.75 5.72 -12.15
C THR A 126 4.03 4.94 -13.27
N VAL A 127 3.29 5.64 -14.15
CA VAL A 127 2.50 4.99 -15.21
C VAL A 127 3.38 4.30 -16.24
N SER A 128 4.54 4.86 -16.58
CA SER A 128 5.46 4.26 -17.55
C SER A 128 6.14 3.01 -16.99
N MET A 129 6.51 3.01 -15.71
CA MET A 129 7.20 1.89 -15.05
C MET A 129 6.34 0.62 -15.01
N VAL A 130 5.06 0.73 -14.65
CA VAL A 130 4.14 -0.42 -14.66
C VAL A 130 4.03 -1.02 -16.06
N LYS A 131 3.93 -0.20 -17.12
CA LYS A 131 3.90 -0.69 -18.50
C LYS A 131 5.18 -1.44 -18.89
N GLN A 132 6.34 -0.93 -18.49
CA GLN A 132 7.63 -1.58 -18.76
C GLN A 132 7.73 -2.96 -18.10
N VAL A 133 7.35 -3.06 -16.82
CA VAL A 133 7.33 -4.35 -16.09
C VAL A 133 6.37 -5.34 -16.74
N LEU A 134 5.16 -4.90 -17.12
CA LEU A 134 4.20 -5.77 -17.79
C LEU A 134 4.68 -6.22 -19.18
N ALA A 135 5.33 -5.34 -19.94
CA ALA A 135 5.92 -5.67 -21.24
C ALA A 135 7.06 -6.69 -21.08
N TRP A 136 7.94 -6.51 -20.09
CA TRP A 136 8.97 -7.51 -19.75
C TRP A 136 8.35 -8.84 -19.37
N ARG A 137 7.33 -8.84 -18.50
CA ARG A 137 6.61 -10.07 -18.12
C ARG A 137 6.06 -10.81 -19.34
N ALA A 138 5.47 -10.08 -20.29
CA ALA A 138 4.92 -10.70 -21.50
C ALA A 138 6.03 -11.32 -22.39
N ARG A 139 7.20 -10.68 -22.45
CA ARG A 139 8.35 -11.11 -23.25
C ARG A 139 9.10 -12.28 -22.60
N GLU A 140 9.24 -12.25 -21.28
CA GLU A 140 10.08 -13.19 -20.52
C GLU A 140 9.30 -13.86 -19.39
N ALA A 141 8.14 -14.46 -19.71
CA ALA A 141 7.17 -14.94 -18.75
C ALA A 141 7.75 -15.90 -17.68
N ALA A 142 8.65 -16.80 -18.08
CA ALA A 142 9.26 -17.77 -17.16
C ALA A 142 10.22 -17.09 -16.16
N ALA A 143 11.07 -16.17 -16.65
CA ALA A 143 12.00 -15.40 -15.81
C ALA A 143 11.25 -14.48 -14.86
N ALA A 144 10.22 -13.79 -15.34
CA ALA A 144 9.36 -12.93 -14.54
C ALA A 144 8.65 -13.73 -13.44
N LYS A 145 8.09 -14.89 -13.78
CA LYS A 145 7.45 -15.76 -12.79
C LYS A 145 8.42 -16.21 -11.71
N ALA A 146 9.61 -16.66 -12.08
CA ALA A 146 10.62 -17.11 -11.14
C ALA A 146 11.04 -15.98 -10.17
N LEU A 147 11.23 -14.76 -10.70
CA LEU A 147 11.56 -13.59 -9.89
C LEU A 147 10.43 -13.24 -8.92
N TRP A 148 9.18 -13.24 -9.36
CA TRP A 148 8.04 -12.94 -8.50
C TRP A 148 7.77 -13.99 -7.44
N ASP A 149 7.93 -15.28 -7.78
CA ASP A 149 7.82 -16.37 -6.80
C ASP A 149 8.89 -16.20 -5.70
N GLU A 150 10.11 -15.83 -6.08
CA GLU A 150 11.19 -15.55 -5.13
C GLU A 150 10.90 -14.29 -4.31
N LEU A 151 10.41 -13.22 -4.92
CA LEU A 151 10.05 -11.98 -4.22
C LEU A 151 8.92 -12.24 -3.21
N GLN A 152 7.91 -13.02 -3.58
CA GLN A 152 6.84 -13.43 -2.66
C GLN A 152 7.38 -14.21 -1.47
N ARG A 153 8.33 -15.13 -1.70
CA ARG A 153 8.97 -15.90 -0.64
C ARG A 153 9.78 -15.00 0.30
N ARG A 154 10.50 -13.99 -0.23
CA ARG A 154 11.25 -13.02 0.57
C ARG A 154 10.34 -12.09 1.36
N ASN A 155 9.23 -11.64 0.79
CA ASN A 155 8.21 -10.89 1.52
C ASN A 155 7.61 -11.71 2.67
N GLY A 156 7.29 -12.99 2.43
CA GLY A 156 6.84 -13.89 3.49
C GLY A 156 7.88 -14.07 4.60
N ARG A 157 9.17 -14.09 4.24
CA ARG A 157 10.25 -14.17 5.24
C ARG A 157 10.33 -12.89 6.09
N LEU A 158 10.21 -11.70 5.47
CA LEU A 158 10.17 -10.44 6.23
C LEU A 158 8.97 -10.42 7.19
N ALA A 159 7.79 -10.83 6.70
CA ALA A 159 6.59 -10.91 7.56
C ALA A 159 6.81 -11.84 8.77
N ALA A 160 7.43 -13.02 8.58
CA ALA A 160 7.77 -13.92 9.67
C ALA A 160 8.77 -13.30 10.65
N VAL A 161 9.80 -12.63 10.15
CA VAL A 161 10.79 -11.91 10.98
C VAL A 161 10.13 -10.86 11.87
N LEU A 162 9.19 -10.08 11.29
CA LEU A 162 8.44 -9.06 12.03
C LEU A 162 7.51 -9.70 13.08
N GLN A 163 6.82 -10.78 12.73
CA GLN A 163 5.92 -11.50 13.63
C GLN A 163 6.65 -12.17 14.80
N GLU A 164 7.87 -12.68 14.56
CA GLU A 164 8.73 -13.32 15.54
C GLU A 164 9.51 -12.32 16.41
N ASP A 165 9.31 -11.01 16.24
CA ASP A 165 10.03 -9.92 16.93
C ASP A 165 11.58 -10.02 16.79
N ARG A 166 12.04 -10.48 15.63
CA ARG A 166 13.46 -10.64 15.34
C ARG A 166 14.04 -9.41 14.65
N LYS A 167 14.20 -8.34 15.44
CA LYS A 167 14.68 -7.04 14.95
C LYS A 167 16.04 -7.13 14.27
N ASP A 168 16.93 -7.97 14.78
CA ASP A 168 18.26 -8.25 14.22
C ASP A 168 18.25 -8.80 12.79
N ALA A 169 17.19 -9.50 12.42
CA ALA A 169 17.03 -10.08 11.08
C ALA A 169 16.34 -9.15 10.06
N ILE A 170 15.72 -8.03 10.49
CA ILE A 170 15.02 -7.09 9.61
C ILE A 170 15.92 -6.53 8.51
N PRO A 171 17.14 -6.01 8.81
CA PRO A 171 18.00 -5.43 7.76
C PRO A 171 18.32 -6.41 6.64
N GLY A 172 18.68 -7.65 6.99
CA GLY A 172 18.96 -8.69 6.00
C GLY A 172 17.75 -9.07 5.14
N ALA A 173 16.55 -9.12 5.75
CA ALA A 173 15.31 -9.42 5.03
C ALA A 173 14.93 -8.31 4.05
N LEU A 174 15.06 -7.03 4.44
CA LEU A 174 14.81 -5.88 3.57
C LEU A 174 15.80 -5.81 2.41
N ARG A 175 17.10 -5.96 2.67
CA ARG A 175 18.12 -5.98 1.60
C ARG A 175 17.84 -7.08 0.58
N ALA A 176 17.45 -8.27 1.04
CA ALA A 176 17.12 -9.37 0.14
C ALA A 176 15.92 -9.07 -0.77
N ILE A 177 14.93 -8.30 -0.32
CA ILE A 177 13.81 -7.83 -1.14
C ILE A 177 14.31 -6.78 -2.14
N ARG A 178 15.08 -5.79 -1.72
CA ARG A 178 15.64 -4.73 -2.57
C ARG A 178 16.48 -5.29 -3.71
N GLU A 179 17.30 -6.32 -3.47
CA GLU A 179 18.06 -7.00 -4.52
C GLU A 179 17.17 -7.52 -5.65
N LEU A 180 15.99 -8.06 -5.33
CA LEU A 180 15.05 -8.55 -6.34
C LEU A 180 14.30 -7.41 -7.04
N LEU A 181 13.97 -6.34 -6.32
CA LEU A 181 13.37 -5.14 -6.92
C LEU A 181 14.33 -4.48 -7.92
N LYS A 182 15.63 -4.38 -7.59
CA LYS A 182 16.65 -3.91 -8.56
C LYS A 182 16.75 -4.84 -9.76
N LYS A 183 16.84 -6.16 -9.57
CA LYS A 183 16.87 -7.14 -10.67
C LYS A 183 15.64 -7.02 -11.58
N MET A 184 14.46 -6.79 -11.00
CA MET A 184 13.25 -6.55 -11.77
C MET A 184 13.32 -5.24 -12.55
N GLY A 185 13.86 -4.18 -11.95
CA GLY A 185 14.13 -2.91 -12.60
C GLY A 185 15.06 -3.07 -13.80
N ASP A 186 16.21 -3.69 -13.61
CA ASP A 186 17.20 -3.93 -14.66
C ASP A 186 16.62 -4.76 -15.83
N ALA A 187 15.90 -5.86 -15.51
CA ALA A 187 15.30 -6.73 -16.50
C ALA A 187 14.16 -6.08 -17.29
N SER A 188 13.40 -5.20 -16.66
CA SER A 188 12.25 -4.51 -17.28
C SER A 188 12.59 -3.15 -17.88
N GLY A 189 13.71 -2.55 -17.51
CA GLY A 189 14.06 -1.16 -17.82
C GLY A 189 13.29 -0.14 -16.99
N ALA A 190 12.57 -0.58 -15.95
CA ALA A 190 11.80 0.29 -15.05
C ALA A 190 12.67 0.78 -13.88
N GLN A 191 12.58 2.04 -13.53
CA GLN A 191 13.31 2.64 -12.41
C GLN A 191 12.58 2.32 -11.07
N ILE A 192 12.53 1.03 -10.69
CA ILE A 192 11.82 0.58 -9.48
C ILE A 192 12.55 1.04 -8.22
N GLU A 193 13.85 0.77 -8.14
CA GLU A 193 14.75 1.33 -7.13
C GLU A 193 15.91 1.98 -7.85
N PRO A 194 15.80 3.29 -8.22
CA PRO A 194 16.87 4.04 -8.88
C PRO A 194 18.12 4.13 -8.01
N ASP A 195 19.28 4.34 -8.61
CA ASP A 195 20.56 4.41 -7.90
C ASP A 195 20.57 5.49 -6.80
N SER A 196 19.91 6.63 -7.03
CA SER A 196 19.75 7.67 -6.01
C SER A 196 18.99 7.20 -4.78
N GLN A 197 17.96 6.36 -4.97
CA GLN A 197 17.21 5.78 -3.87
C GLN A 197 17.99 4.65 -3.19
N THR A 198 18.77 3.89 -3.96
CA THR A 198 19.70 2.91 -3.39
C THR A 198 20.70 3.59 -2.47
N GLU A 199 21.35 4.68 -2.93
CA GLU A 199 22.30 5.45 -2.12
C GLU A 199 21.66 5.99 -0.83
N LEU A 200 20.45 6.53 -0.93
CA LEU A 200 19.72 7.07 0.21
C LEU A 200 19.38 5.98 1.22
N LEU A 201 18.83 4.84 0.75
CA LEU A 201 18.45 3.72 1.61
C LEU A 201 19.65 3.09 2.31
N ASP A 202 20.77 2.91 1.59
CA ASP A 202 22.00 2.35 2.14
C ASP A 202 22.62 3.28 3.19
N ALA A 203 22.57 4.59 2.96
CA ALA A 203 23.05 5.57 3.91
C ALA A 203 22.15 5.68 5.15
N LEU A 204 20.83 5.60 4.98
CA LEU A 204 19.86 5.58 6.08
C LEU A 204 19.99 4.34 6.97
N GLU A 205 20.35 3.18 6.40
CA GLU A 205 20.61 1.97 7.17
C GLU A 205 21.82 2.12 8.13
N GLY A 206 22.71 3.07 7.86
CA GLY A 206 23.81 3.45 8.74
C GLY A 206 23.42 4.34 9.93
N VAL A 207 22.18 4.84 9.98
CA VAL A 207 21.68 5.65 11.10
C VAL A 207 21.23 4.74 12.23
N GLU A 208 21.73 4.98 13.44
CA GLU A 208 21.38 4.19 14.63
C GLU A 208 19.86 4.21 14.89
N GLY A 209 19.28 3.01 15.08
CA GLY A 209 17.83 2.81 15.22
C GLY A 209 17.09 2.61 13.91
N VAL A 210 17.74 2.70 12.74
CA VAL A 210 17.15 2.38 11.44
C VAL A 210 17.49 0.93 11.04
N TYR A 211 16.47 0.13 10.83
CA TYR A 211 16.63 -1.26 10.37
C TYR A 211 16.78 -1.38 8.85
N GLY A 212 16.46 -0.34 8.10
CA GLY A 212 16.50 -0.28 6.66
C GLY A 212 15.17 0.12 6.06
N GLY A 213 15.06 0.04 4.73
CA GLY A 213 13.85 0.46 4.03
C GLY A 213 13.74 -0.08 2.62
N VAL A 214 12.69 0.32 1.94
CA VAL A 214 12.40 -0.01 0.54
C VAL A 214 11.79 1.18 -0.17
N VAL A 215 11.86 1.19 -1.51
CA VAL A 215 11.04 2.10 -2.32
C VAL A 215 9.62 1.52 -2.38
N PRO A 216 8.60 2.22 -1.88
CA PRO A 216 7.26 1.67 -1.76
C PRO A 216 6.48 1.71 -3.09
N GLY A 217 5.39 0.93 -3.14
CA GLY A 217 4.42 0.98 -4.24
C GLY A 217 4.95 0.46 -5.57
N ALA A 218 4.89 1.26 -6.61
CA ALA A 218 5.37 0.91 -7.94
C ALA A 218 6.89 1.13 -8.11
N GLY A 219 7.54 1.66 -7.10
CA GLY A 219 8.92 2.13 -7.20
C GLY A 219 9.02 3.59 -7.65
N GLY A 220 10.22 4.04 -7.93
CA GLY A 220 10.48 5.38 -8.45
C GLY A 220 11.25 6.28 -7.49
N PHE A 221 11.06 7.57 -7.65
CA PHE A 221 11.88 8.59 -6.99
C PHE A 221 11.19 9.30 -5.83
N ASP A 222 9.88 9.11 -5.64
CA ASP A 222 9.03 9.98 -4.81
C ASP A 222 9.16 9.74 -3.31
N ALA A 223 9.44 8.49 -2.92
CA ALA A 223 9.44 8.15 -1.50
C ALA A 223 10.30 6.93 -1.19
N VAL A 224 10.73 6.85 0.07
CA VAL A 224 11.24 5.62 0.68
C VAL A 224 10.47 5.33 1.96
N ALA A 225 10.21 4.04 2.21
CA ALA A 225 9.60 3.57 3.45
C ALA A 225 10.67 2.93 4.32
N LEU A 226 10.74 3.33 5.58
CA LEU A 226 11.71 2.87 6.58
C LEU A 226 11.03 2.03 7.66
N LEU A 227 11.74 1.02 8.16
CA LEU A 227 11.52 0.42 9.46
C LEU A 227 12.60 0.95 10.41
N MET A 228 12.17 1.55 11.52
CA MET A 228 13.07 2.17 12.49
C MET A 228 12.48 2.09 13.91
N ASP A 229 13.27 2.34 14.92
CA ASP A 229 12.78 2.43 16.30
C ASP A 229 11.75 3.57 16.44
N ASP A 230 10.65 3.30 17.16
CA ASP A 230 9.55 4.27 17.40
C ASP A 230 9.85 5.12 18.65
N ASP A 231 10.97 5.83 18.61
CA ASP A 231 11.38 6.76 19.66
C ASP A 231 11.78 8.13 19.10
N LYS A 232 11.86 9.12 19.97
CA LYS A 232 12.16 10.51 19.58
C LYS A 232 13.63 10.69 19.18
N GLU A 233 14.51 9.95 19.79
CA GLU A 233 15.94 10.01 19.57
C GLU A 233 16.27 9.51 18.16
N THR A 234 15.72 8.39 17.75
CA THR A 234 15.87 7.86 16.39
C THR A 234 15.21 8.75 15.36
N THR A 235 14.01 9.28 15.66
CA THR A 235 13.36 10.27 14.80
C THR A 235 14.26 11.49 14.57
N ALA A 236 14.81 12.06 15.62
CA ALA A 236 15.71 13.21 15.52
C ALA A 236 16.99 12.91 14.72
N ARG A 237 17.61 11.73 14.94
CA ARG A 237 18.80 11.31 14.15
C ARG A 237 18.49 11.19 12.66
N VAL A 238 17.33 10.62 12.32
CA VAL A 238 16.90 10.50 10.91
C VAL A 238 16.63 11.88 10.31
N GLU A 239 15.94 12.77 11.00
CA GLU A 239 15.69 14.14 10.53
C GLU A 239 16.98 14.93 10.31
N GLU A 240 17.93 14.84 11.25
CA GLU A 240 19.25 15.46 11.12
C GLU A 240 20.03 14.89 9.91
N PHE A 241 20.03 13.56 9.76
CA PHE A 241 20.63 12.91 8.60
C PHE A 241 20.02 13.39 7.29
N LEU A 242 18.68 13.43 7.18
CA LEU A 242 18.00 13.88 5.97
C LEU A 242 18.25 15.36 5.64
N ALA A 243 18.37 16.21 6.66
CA ALA A 243 18.75 17.62 6.48
C ALA A 243 20.18 17.75 5.92
N ALA A 244 21.11 16.97 6.46
CA ALA A 244 22.50 16.92 5.96
C ALA A 244 22.56 16.33 4.54
N TRP A 245 21.81 15.28 4.26
CA TRP A 245 21.70 14.64 2.94
C TRP A 245 21.18 15.63 1.89
N THR A 246 20.07 16.31 2.18
CA THR A 246 19.49 17.35 1.33
C THR A 246 20.50 18.43 0.98
N LYS A 247 21.28 18.87 1.97
CA LYS A 247 22.33 19.88 1.74
C LYS A 247 23.50 19.38 0.88
N ALA A 248 23.85 18.09 1.03
CA ALA A 248 25.00 17.52 0.33
C ALA A 248 24.69 17.08 -1.10
N LYS A 249 23.51 16.48 -1.33
CA LYS A 249 23.13 15.86 -2.61
C LYS A 249 22.20 16.72 -3.47
N GLY A 250 21.56 17.74 -2.90
CA GLY A 250 20.46 18.46 -3.53
C GLY A 250 19.18 17.63 -3.57
N GLY A 251 18.05 18.29 -3.79
CA GLY A 251 16.72 17.64 -3.68
C GLY A 251 16.29 17.45 -2.22
N ARG A 252 15.08 17.87 -1.89
CA ARG A 252 14.59 17.81 -0.52
C ARG A 252 14.15 16.39 -0.20
N VAL A 253 14.61 15.86 0.94
CA VAL A 253 14.08 14.64 1.54
C VAL A 253 13.56 14.96 2.92
N THR A 254 12.31 14.59 3.22
CA THR A 254 11.63 14.94 4.48
C THR A 254 10.99 13.71 5.09
N LEU A 255 11.24 13.46 6.37
CA LEU A 255 10.51 12.45 7.14
C LEU A 255 9.07 12.98 7.37
N LEU A 256 8.08 12.21 6.94
CA LEU A 256 6.68 12.58 7.15
C LEU A 256 6.25 12.23 8.59
N ASP A 257 5.48 13.13 9.19
CA ASP A 257 4.85 12.87 10.50
C ASP A 257 3.59 12.01 10.34
N VAL A 258 3.79 10.80 9.82
CA VAL A 258 2.75 9.77 9.66
C VAL A 258 3.22 8.48 10.29
N LYS A 259 2.29 7.72 10.85
CA LYS A 259 2.53 6.40 11.46
C LYS A 259 1.68 5.33 10.79
N GLY A 260 2.17 4.10 10.84
CA GLY A 260 1.38 2.94 10.44
C GLY A 260 0.15 2.77 11.33
N GLU A 261 -0.99 2.37 10.74
CA GLU A 261 -2.23 2.11 11.46
C GLU A 261 -2.65 0.64 11.24
N MET A 262 -2.91 -0.08 12.34
CA MET A 262 -3.30 -1.49 12.28
C MET A 262 -4.80 -1.70 12.14
N ALA A 263 -5.62 -0.72 12.54
CA ALA A 263 -7.06 -0.88 12.68
C ALA A 263 -7.83 -0.62 11.38
N GLY A 264 -7.37 0.26 10.50
CA GLY A 264 -8.10 0.69 9.30
C GLY A 264 -9.26 1.62 9.62
N VAL A 265 -10.29 1.61 8.73
CA VAL A 265 -11.43 2.51 8.86
C VAL A 265 -12.25 2.23 10.13
N ARG A 266 -12.60 3.31 10.82
CA ARG A 266 -13.46 3.27 12.01
C ARG A 266 -14.32 4.53 12.09
N LYS A 267 -15.40 4.44 12.85
CA LYS A 267 -16.20 5.60 13.22
C LYS A 267 -15.55 6.28 14.42
N GLU A 268 -15.29 7.55 14.29
CA GLU A 268 -14.73 8.37 15.37
C GLU A 268 -15.85 9.07 16.16
N GLU A 269 -15.58 9.37 17.42
CA GLU A 269 -16.49 10.13 18.26
C GLU A 269 -16.44 11.62 17.86
N LEU A 270 -17.61 12.24 17.63
CA LEU A 270 -17.71 13.66 17.28
C LEU A 270 -17.06 14.58 18.31
N ALA A 271 -17.00 14.14 19.57
CA ALA A 271 -16.34 14.92 20.63
C ALA A 271 -14.84 15.14 20.38
N THR A 272 -14.20 14.25 19.64
CA THR A 272 -12.78 14.35 19.25
C THR A 272 -12.54 15.55 18.31
N TYR A 273 -13.58 15.99 17.61
CA TYR A 273 -13.52 17.04 16.59
C TYR A 273 -14.22 18.34 17.03
N LYS A 274 -14.37 18.56 18.36
CA LYS A 274 -14.90 19.81 18.89
C LYS A 274 -14.01 20.97 18.42
N GLY A 275 -14.64 21.95 17.74
CA GLY A 275 -13.94 23.10 17.14
C GLY A 275 -13.56 22.94 15.67
N TRP A 276 -13.74 21.77 15.07
CA TRP A 276 -13.59 21.56 13.63
C TRP A 276 -14.91 21.76 12.88
N ILE A 277 -16.02 21.54 13.58
CA ILE A 277 -17.37 21.70 13.07
C ILE A 277 -18.05 22.75 13.95
N ASN A 278 -18.40 23.91 13.38
CA ASN A 278 -19.20 24.95 14.03
C ASN A 278 -20.67 24.62 13.93
#